data_d8c1023ff79144c471be475c8da68ab2
#
_entry.id   d8c1023ff79144c471be475c8da68ab2
#
_cell.length_a   1.000
_cell.length_b   1.000
_cell.length_c   1.000
_cell.angle_alpha   90.00
_cell.angle_beta   90.00
_cell.angle_gamma   90.00
#
_symmetry.space_group_name_H-M   'P 1'
#
loop_
_entity.id
_entity.type
_entity.pdbx_description
1 polymer ?
#
loop_
_entity_poly.entity_id
_entity_poly.type
_entity_poly.pdbx_seq_one_letter_code
_entity_poly.pdbx_strand_id
1 'polypeptide(L)'
;MAPLITREEALDLGALTEHAEIEALVERAWQVRVARFADSTDMCSLVNAKSGGCAEDCGFCAQSKYADAATPMHAMMEPEQILEHARAAEAAGAHRFCMVTQGQGLSKRDFENVLEGARLVAEHTNLKRCASIGHMSSERAKRLKDAGIQRVHHNVETAKSYYPEVSTTVRYEGRIRTIQAVRDAGLETCVGGILNLGESPEQRVEMAFELAAINPTSVPINLLNPRPGTKFGDRDHMDPWEAVKWIAIFRLILPAALFRLCGGRVENLGDLQPLAVKAGINGVMMGNFLTTLGSTPAEDDARALRSADHPHAAVEPELLELLEALVDLGHV
;
A
#
# COMPACT_ATOMS: atom_id res chain seq x y z
N MET A 1 2.45 -18.10 0.29
CA MET A 1 2.95 -18.61 -1.01
C MET A 1 4.39 -18.13 -1.17
N ALA A 2 5.28 -18.99 -1.65
CA ALA A 2 6.69 -18.64 -1.85
C ALA A 2 6.85 -17.68 -3.06
N PRO A 3 7.94 -16.89 -3.12
CA PRO A 3 8.31 -16.13 -4.31
C PRO A 3 8.47 -17.05 -5.54
N LEU A 4 8.07 -16.56 -6.71
CA LEU A 4 8.18 -17.27 -7.99
C LEU A 4 9.54 -17.04 -8.68
N ILE A 5 10.34 -16.14 -8.15
CA ILE A 5 11.69 -15.79 -8.63
C ILE A 5 12.67 -15.69 -7.48
N THR A 6 13.95 -15.92 -7.76
CA THR A 6 15.04 -15.75 -6.79
C THR A 6 15.44 -14.28 -6.63
N ARG A 7 16.31 -13.98 -5.66
CA ARG A 7 16.90 -12.63 -5.51
C ARG A 7 17.78 -12.25 -6.71
N GLU A 8 18.52 -13.21 -7.25
CA GLU A 8 19.36 -13.01 -8.41
C GLU A 8 18.53 -12.69 -9.65
N GLU A 9 17.51 -13.51 -9.95
CA GLU A 9 16.55 -13.23 -11.04
C GLU A 9 15.86 -11.88 -10.88
N ALA A 10 15.50 -11.48 -9.65
CA ALA A 10 14.88 -10.19 -9.40
C ALA A 10 15.84 -9.01 -9.72
N LEU A 11 17.15 -9.17 -9.47
CA LEU A 11 18.14 -8.17 -9.83
C LEU A 11 18.36 -8.12 -11.35
N ASP A 12 18.45 -9.27 -12.01
CA ASP A 12 18.56 -9.35 -13.47
C ASP A 12 17.37 -8.68 -14.16
N LEU A 13 16.14 -8.96 -13.69
CA LEU A 13 14.94 -8.29 -14.16
C LEU A 13 14.94 -6.78 -13.83
N GLY A 14 15.52 -6.40 -12.70
CA GLY A 14 15.71 -5.01 -12.31
C GLY A 14 16.64 -4.22 -13.22
N ALA A 15 17.55 -4.91 -13.90
CA ALA A 15 18.51 -4.32 -14.86
C ALA A 15 17.91 -4.10 -16.27
N LEU A 16 16.71 -4.57 -16.57
CA LEU A 16 16.06 -4.38 -17.87
C LEU A 16 15.87 -2.89 -18.17
N THR A 17 16.17 -2.49 -19.41
CA THR A 17 16.00 -1.11 -19.90
C THR A 17 15.12 -1.03 -21.15
N GLU A 18 15.06 -2.10 -21.92
CA GLU A 18 14.27 -2.14 -23.16
C GLU A 18 12.78 -2.30 -22.86
N HIS A 19 11.97 -1.42 -23.41
CA HIS A 19 10.50 -1.43 -23.15
C HIS A 19 9.84 -2.76 -23.52
N ALA A 20 10.26 -3.39 -24.63
CA ALA A 20 9.72 -4.68 -25.05
C ALA A 20 9.99 -5.80 -24.03
N GLU A 21 11.16 -5.79 -23.37
CA GLU A 21 11.49 -6.75 -22.31
C GLU A 21 10.68 -6.49 -21.04
N ILE A 22 10.45 -5.20 -20.72
CA ILE A 22 9.59 -4.81 -19.58
C ILE A 22 8.14 -5.21 -19.86
N GLU A 23 7.64 -5.06 -21.09
CA GLU A 23 6.29 -5.52 -21.47
C GLU A 23 6.14 -7.04 -21.34
N ALA A 24 7.17 -7.81 -21.72
CA ALA A 24 7.17 -9.27 -21.52
C ALA A 24 7.16 -9.65 -20.02
N LEU A 25 7.90 -8.91 -19.19
CA LEU A 25 7.86 -9.07 -17.74
C LEU A 25 6.47 -8.74 -17.17
N VAL A 26 5.84 -7.66 -17.65
CA VAL A 26 4.48 -7.26 -17.27
C VAL A 26 3.48 -8.38 -17.63
N GLU A 27 3.59 -8.98 -18.80
CA GLU A 27 2.73 -10.10 -19.19
C GLU A 27 2.88 -11.29 -18.24
N ARG A 28 4.12 -11.66 -17.88
CA ARG A 28 4.37 -12.70 -16.87
C ARG A 28 3.72 -12.37 -15.52
N ALA A 29 3.83 -11.13 -15.06
CA ALA A 29 3.20 -10.66 -13.81
C ALA A 29 1.66 -10.66 -13.90
N TRP A 30 1.11 -10.31 -15.07
CA TRP A 30 -0.31 -10.36 -15.36
C TRP A 30 -0.87 -11.78 -15.23
N GLN A 31 -0.18 -12.79 -15.78
CA GLN A 31 -0.58 -14.19 -15.65
C GLN A 31 -0.70 -14.60 -14.17
N VAL A 32 0.28 -14.23 -13.33
CA VAL A 32 0.24 -14.49 -11.89
C VAL A 32 -0.97 -13.80 -11.23
N ARG A 33 -1.23 -12.55 -11.58
CA ARG A 33 -2.37 -11.78 -11.05
C ARG A 33 -3.70 -12.42 -11.43
N VAL A 34 -3.88 -12.79 -12.69
CA VAL A 34 -5.14 -13.38 -13.21
C VAL A 34 -5.36 -14.76 -12.61
N ALA A 35 -4.36 -15.63 -12.61
CA ALA A 35 -4.46 -16.96 -12.02
C ALA A 35 -4.88 -16.94 -10.54
N ARG A 36 -4.46 -15.90 -9.78
CA ARG A 36 -4.74 -15.83 -8.34
C ARG A 36 -6.00 -15.04 -8.00
N PHE A 37 -6.30 -13.98 -8.73
CA PHE A 37 -7.32 -13.01 -8.34
C PHE A 37 -8.44 -12.85 -9.36
N ALA A 38 -8.33 -13.46 -10.53
CA ALA A 38 -9.24 -13.25 -11.66
C ALA A 38 -9.49 -11.74 -11.88
N ASP A 39 -10.73 -11.30 -11.99
CA ASP A 39 -11.11 -9.90 -12.22
C ASP A 39 -11.35 -9.12 -10.90
N SER A 40 -10.98 -9.71 -9.74
CA SER A 40 -11.26 -9.06 -8.47
C SER A 40 -10.43 -7.79 -8.28
N THR A 41 -11.10 -6.72 -7.88
CA THR A 41 -10.48 -5.43 -7.54
C THR A 41 -10.82 -5.02 -6.11
N ASP A 42 -9.91 -4.35 -5.42
CA ASP A 42 -10.10 -3.82 -4.06
C ASP A 42 -9.96 -2.29 -4.08
N MET A 43 -11.08 -1.60 -4.21
CA MET A 43 -11.16 -0.14 -4.21
C MET A 43 -11.16 0.37 -2.77
N CYS A 44 -10.13 1.13 -2.41
CA CYS A 44 -9.97 1.64 -1.04
C CYS A 44 -10.00 3.16 -1.03
N SER A 45 -10.76 3.73 -0.13
CA SER A 45 -10.69 5.15 0.22
C SER A 45 -10.19 5.32 1.65
N LEU A 46 -9.75 6.52 1.98
CA LEU A 46 -9.32 6.83 3.35
C LEU A 46 -9.77 8.23 3.78
N VAL A 47 -9.77 8.44 5.09
CA VAL A 47 -9.83 9.76 5.68
C VAL A 47 -8.56 10.00 6.51
N ASN A 48 -7.99 11.18 6.39
CA ASN A 48 -6.92 11.63 7.27
C ASN A 48 -7.59 12.18 8.56
N ALA A 49 -7.91 11.27 9.49
CA ALA A 49 -8.71 11.60 10.68
C ALA A 49 -7.97 12.49 11.70
N LYS A 50 -6.63 12.58 11.59
CA LYS A 50 -5.79 13.51 12.36
C LYS A 50 -4.57 13.88 11.53
N SER A 51 -4.31 15.17 11.35
CA SER A 51 -3.29 15.66 10.43
C SER A 51 -2.36 16.70 11.01
N GLY A 52 -1.11 16.69 10.56
CA GLY A 52 -0.07 17.70 10.80
C GLY A 52 0.63 17.60 12.15
N GLY A 53 1.79 18.23 12.26
CA GLY A 53 2.55 18.33 13.51
C GLY A 53 3.07 16.99 14.05
N CYS A 54 3.36 16.03 13.19
CA CYS A 54 3.93 14.73 13.57
C CYS A 54 5.31 14.92 14.20
N ALA A 55 5.57 14.27 15.33
CA ALA A 55 6.84 14.36 16.04
C ALA A 55 8.00 13.59 15.37
N GLU A 56 7.69 12.82 14.32
CA GLU A 56 8.63 11.92 13.65
C GLU A 56 9.33 12.60 12.46
N ASP A 57 10.56 12.15 12.17
CA ASP A 57 11.44 12.70 11.14
C ASP A 57 11.41 11.97 9.80
N CYS A 58 10.33 11.24 9.49
CA CYS A 58 10.22 10.52 8.24
C CYS A 58 10.45 11.45 7.04
N GLY A 59 11.56 11.25 6.31
CA GLY A 59 12.10 12.20 5.33
C GLY A 59 11.21 12.47 4.11
N PHE A 60 10.22 11.62 3.84
CA PHE A 60 9.24 11.79 2.75
C PHE A 60 7.95 12.53 3.20
N CYS A 61 7.76 12.71 4.52
CA CYS A 61 6.45 13.05 5.06
C CYS A 61 6.31 14.55 5.34
N ALA A 62 5.42 15.21 4.59
CA ALA A 62 5.10 16.62 4.79
C ALA A 62 4.41 16.93 6.14
N GLN A 63 3.87 15.92 6.84
CA GLN A 63 3.27 16.10 8.17
C GLN A 63 4.31 16.13 9.31
N SER A 64 5.57 15.83 9.02
CA SER A 64 6.66 15.88 9.99
C SER A 64 6.87 17.32 10.50
N LYS A 65 7.07 17.48 11.80
CA LYS A 65 7.47 18.78 12.35
C LYS A 65 8.89 19.23 11.94
N TYR A 66 9.66 18.32 11.35
CA TYR A 66 11.00 18.59 10.80
C TYR A 66 10.97 18.98 9.33
N ALA A 67 9.83 18.87 8.66
CA ALA A 67 9.64 19.33 7.31
C ALA A 67 9.19 20.80 7.28
N ASP A 68 9.78 21.58 6.38
CA ASP A 68 9.30 22.95 6.05
C ASP A 68 8.30 22.87 4.88
N ALA A 69 7.28 22.08 5.08
CA ALA A 69 6.27 21.79 4.06
C ALA A 69 4.87 22.17 4.55
N ALA A 70 4.12 22.88 3.71
CA ALA A 70 2.75 23.21 4.01
C ALA A 70 1.89 21.92 3.99
N THR A 71 1.20 21.67 5.10
CA THR A 71 0.25 20.56 5.22
C THR A 71 -0.96 21.00 6.05
N PRO A 72 -2.18 20.60 5.69
CA PRO A 72 -3.36 20.84 6.53
C PRO A 72 -3.15 20.25 7.91
N MET A 73 -3.49 21.03 8.94
CA MET A 73 -3.39 20.61 10.34
C MET A 73 -4.76 20.63 10.98
N HIS A 74 -5.17 19.52 11.56
CA HIS A 74 -6.39 19.43 12.37
C HIS A 74 -6.26 18.37 13.47
N ALA A 75 -7.00 18.58 14.54
CA ALA A 75 -7.13 17.63 15.64
C ALA A 75 -7.83 16.34 15.16
N MET A 76 -7.87 15.35 16.03
CA MET A 76 -8.63 14.12 15.78
C MET A 76 -10.10 14.45 15.50
N MET A 77 -10.63 13.91 14.42
CA MET A 77 -12.04 14.01 14.05
C MET A 77 -12.93 13.34 15.09
N GLU A 78 -14.13 13.86 15.27
CA GLU A 78 -15.17 13.17 16.02
C GLU A 78 -15.73 11.98 15.21
N PRO A 79 -16.25 10.93 15.87
CA PRO A 79 -16.70 9.71 15.20
C PRO A 79 -17.73 9.93 14.09
N GLU A 80 -18.63 10.90 14.25
CA GLU A 80 -19.65 11.26 13.26
C GLU A 80 -19.04 11.83 11.98
N GLN A 81 -17.98 12.62 12.09
CA GLN A 81 -17.27 13.14 10.94
C GLN A 81 -16.57 12.00 10.15
N ILE A 82 -16.02 11.01 10.88
CA ILE A 82 -15.44 9.81 10.24
C ILE A 82 -16.53 9.06 9.45
N LEU A 83 -17.73 8.92 10.02
CA LEU A 83 -18.87 8.27 9.35
C LEU A 83 -19.31 9.04 8.10
N GLU A 84 -19.35 10.38 8.14
CA GLU A 84 -19.68 11.19 6.94
C GLU A 84 -18.71 10.93 5.79
N HIS A 85 -17.41 10.90 6.07
CA HIS A 85 -16.38 10.55 5.08
C HIS A 85 -16.53 9.10 4.56
N ALA A 86 -16.89 8.17 5.43
CA ALA A 86 -17.11 6.78 5.03
C ALA A 86 -18.33 6.65 4.09
N ARG A 87 -19.43 7.33 4.37
CA ARG A 87 -20.63 7.36 3.49
C ARG A 87 -20.28 7.96 2.12
N ALA A 88 -19.51 9.04 2.10
CA ALA A 88 -19.05 9.64 0.83
C ALA A 88 -18.15 8.67 0.04
N ALA A 89 -17.28 7.93 0.72
CA ALA A 89 -16.43 6.91 0.09
C ALA A 89 -17.28 5.74 -0.46
N GLU A 90 -18.28 5.27 0.27
CA GLU A 90 -19.20 4.21 -0.19
C GLU A 90 -19.97 4.67 -1.44
N ALA A 91 -20.51 5.88 -1.41
CA ALA A 91 -21.22 6.47 -2.54
C ALA A 91 -20.33 6.63 -3.79
N ALA A 92 -19.03 6.85 -3.59
CA ALA A 92 -18.02 6.88 -4.67
C ALA A 92 -17.59 5.50 -5.15
N GLY A 93 -18.12 4.40 -4.58
CA GLY A 93 -17.83 3.03 -5.01
C GLY A 93 -16.64 2.37 -4.31
N ALA A 94 -16.18 2.90 -3.18
CA ALA A 94 -15.16 2.23 -2.39
C ALA A 94 -15.69 0.91 -1.80
N HIS A 95 -14.82 -0.10 -1.73
CA HIS A 95 -15.10 -1.36 -1.04
C HIS A 95 -14.57 -1.36 0.40
N ARG A 96 -13.56 -0.52 0.65
CA ARG A 96 -12.87 -0.41 1.93
C ARG A 96 -12.62 1.05 2.29
N PHE A 97 -12.75 1.36 3.56
CA PHE A 97 -12.46 2.68 4.12
C PHE A 97 -11.40 2.58 5.21
N CYS A 98 -10.39 3.44 5.14
CA CYS A 98 -9.27 3.47 6.08
C CYS A 98 -9.24 4.76 6.88
N MET A 99 -9.24 4.65 8.19
CA MET A 99 -8.99 5.77 9.10
C MET A 99 -7.48 5.93 9.30
N VAL A 100 -6.93 7.06 8.86
CA VAL A 100 -5.50 7.36 8.93
C VAL A 100 -5.25 8.48 9.91
N THR A 101 -4.21 8.36 10.71
CA THR A 101 -3.75 9.43 11.61
C THR A 101 -2.24 9.60 11.51
N GLN A 102 -1.78 10.83 11.70
CA GLN A 102 -0.37 11.11 11.87
C GLN A 102 0.14 10.62 13.24
N GLY A 103 1.48 10.42 13.36
CA GLY A 103 2.17 10.14 14.61
C GLY A 103 2.42 8.66 14.91
N GLN A 104 3.32 8.41 15.86
CA GLN A 104 3.65 7.05 16.30
C GLN A 104 2.53 6.37 17.10
N GLY A 105 1.57 7.12 17.62
CA GLY A 105 0.47 6.57 18.37
C GLY A 105 -0.51 7.64 18.81
N LEU A 106 -1.69 7.21 19.14
CA LEU A 106 -2.79 8.06 19.57
C LEU A 106 -2.85 8.20 21.07
N SER A 107 -3.32 9.36 21.55
CA SER A 107 -3.79 9.52 22.92
C SER A 107 -4.90 8.50 23.22
N LYS A 108 -5.22 8.30 24.49
CA LYS A 108 -6.34 7.42 24.87
C LYS A 108 -7.64 7.92 24.26
N ARG A 109 -7.92 9.22 24.33
CA ARG A 109 -9.13 9.84 23.78
C ARG A 109 -9.21 9.67 22.24
N ASP A 110 -8.13 10.00 21.53
CA ASP A 110 -8.12 9.89 20.07
C ASP A 110 -8.31 8.43 19.61
N PHE A 111 -7.77 7.49 20.38
CA PHE A 111 -7.97 6.06 20.11
C PHE A 111 -9.41 5.62 20.31
N GLU A 112 -10.11 6.11 21.36
CA GLU A 112 -11.53 5.86 21.55
C GLU A 112 -12.38 6.42 20.37
N ASN A 113 -12.04 7.60 19.86
CA ASN A 113 -12.72 8.17 18.69
C ASN A 113 -12.54 7.26 17.44
N VAL A 114 -11.35 6.67 17.23
CA VAL A 114 -11.15 5.67 16.14
C VAL A 114 -12.03 4.45 16.35
N LEU A 115 -12.10 3.91 17.58
CA LEU A 115 -12.92 2.73 17.87
C LEU A 115 -14.42 3.01 17.66
N GLU A 116 -14.89 4.15 18.11
CA GLU A 116 -16.30 4.54 17.94
C GLU A 116 -16.61 4.82 16.47
N GLY A 117 -15.74 5.56 15.77
CA GLY A 117 -15.86 5.77 14.32
C GLY A 117 -15.92 4.44 13.55
N ALA A 118 -15.09 3.44 13.94
CA ALA A 118 -15.13 2.12 13.33
C ALA A 118 -16.47 1.39 13.55
N ARG A 119 -17.07 1.51 14.74
CA ARG A 119 -18.40 0.94 15.03
C ARG A 119 -19.49 1.62 14.21
N LEU A 120 -19.50 2.96 14.16
CA LEU A 120 -20.46 3.71 13.35
C LEU A 120 -20.37 3.36 11.87
N VAL A 121 -19.15 3.26 11.33
CA VAL A 121 -18.96 2.82 9.94
C VAL A 121 -19.47 1.39 9.74
N ALA A 122 -19.26 0.49 10.70
CA ALA A 122 -19.75 -0.89 10.61
C ALA A 122 -21.27 -0.97 10.64
N GLU A 123 -21.92 -0.12 11.42
CA GLU A 123 -23.38 -0.08 11.59
C GLU A 123 -24.10 0.55 10.39
N HIS A 124 -23.47 1.57 9.78
CA HIS A 124 -24.15 2.45 8.83
C HIS A 124 -23.66 2.34 7.38
N THR A 125 -22.68 1.47 7.09
CA THR A 125 -22.13 1.23 5.74
C THR A 125 -21.82 -0.24 5.52
N ASN A 126 -21.66 -0.65 4.24
CA ASN A 126 -21.19 -1.98 3.87
C ASN A 126 -19.66 -2.04 3.70
N LEU A 127 -18.95 -0.96 3.99
CA LEU A 127 -17.50 -0.86 3.78
C LEU A 127 -16.72 -1.81 4.67
N LYS A 128 -15.70 -2.45 4.12
CA LYS A 128 -14.64 -3.07 4.92
C LYS A 128 -13.84 -1.97 5.61
N ARG A 129 -13.46 -2.19 6.87
CA ARG A 129 -12.80 -1.16 7.71
C ARG A 129 -11.32 -1.45 7.89
N CYS A 130 -10.52 -0.40 7.72
CA CYS A 130 -9.07 -0.39 7.89
C CYS A 130 -8.65 0.75 8.83
N ALA A 131 -7.54 0.59 9.54
CA ALA A 131 -6.92 1.63 10.33
C ALA A 131 -5.41 1.74 10.05
N SER A 132 -4.89 2.98 10.07
CA SER A 132 -3.47 3.30 9.97
C SER A 132 -3.15 4.37 11.01
N ILE A 133 -2.84 3.95 12.24
CA ILE A 133 -2.82 4.82 13.44
C ILE A 133 -1.54 4.72 14.24
N GLY A 134 -0.42 4.46 13.56
CA GLY A 134 0.91 4.38 14.18
C GLY A 134 1.20 3.02 14.84
N HIS A 135 2.07 3.04 15.83
CA HIS A 135 2.48 1.83 16.55
C HIS A 135 1.35 1.20 17.35
N MET A 136 1.36 -0.14 17.39
CA MET A 136 0.28 -0.93 17.96
C MET A 136 0.80 -1.87 19.05
N SER A 137 0.16 -1.86 20.22
CA SER A 137 0.30 -2.93 21.21
C SER A 137 -0.71 -4.04 20.90
N SER A 138 -0.45 -5.25 21.39
CA SER A 138 -1.39 -6.37 21.27
C SER A 138 -2.77 -6.07 21.88
N GLU A 139 -2.83 -5.30 22.95
CA GLU A 139 -4.09 -4.83 23.55
C GLU A 139 -4.87 -3.93 22.60
N ARG A 140 -4.21 -2.90 22.03
CA ARG A 140 -4.85 -2.00 21.07
C ARG A 140 -5.29 -2.72 19.81
N ALA A 141 -4.49 -3.66 19.30
CA ALA A 141 -4.85 -4.47 18.14
C ALA A 141 -6.12 -5.29 18.38
N LYS A 142 -6.25 -5.93 19.55
CA LYS A 142 -7.48 -6.64 19.94
C LYS A 142 -8.69 -5.70 20.01
N ARG A 143 -8.53 -4.54 20.62
CA ARG A 143 -9.62 -3.53 20.71
C ARG A 143 -10.06 -3.01 19.35
N LEU A 144 -9.15 -2.84 18.39
CA LEU A 144 -9.50 -2.51 17.01
C LEU A 144 -10.35 -3.62 16.38
N LYS A 145 -9.93 -4.88 16.56
CA LYS A 145 -10.72 -6.04 16.07
C LYS A 145 -12.12 -6.06 16.66
N ASP A 146 -12.23 -5.87 17.97
CA ASP A 146 -13.52 -5.84 18.69
C ASP A 146 -14.42 -4.68 18.24
N ALA A 147 -13.84 -3.57 17.78
CA ALA A 147 -14.55 -2.46 17.18
C ALA A 147 -14.91 -2.67 15.68
N GLY A 148 -14.59 -3.84 15.12
CA GLY A 148 -14.96 -4.21 13.76
C GLY A 148 -13.94 -3.81 12.69
N ILE A 149 -12.72 -3.37 13.05
CA ILE A 149 -11.61 -3.24 12.10
C ILE A 149 -11.23 -4.64 11.63
N GLN A 150 -10.99 -4.79 10.34
CA GLN A 150 -10.61 -6.05 9.70
C GLN A 150 -9.14 -6.04 9.27
N ARG A 151 -8.59 -4.86 8.89
CA ARG A 151 -7.24 -4.70 8.38
C ARG A 151 -6.53 -3.53 9.07
N VAL A 152 -5.23 -3.68 9.34
CA VAL A 152 -4.39 -2.58 9.79
C VAL A 152 -3.30 -2.34 8.76
N HIS A 153 -3.17 -1.07 8.35
CA HIS A 153 -2.08 -0.60 7.51
C HIS A 153 -0.91 -0.13 8.37
N HIS A 154 0.27 -0.66 8.11
CA HIS A 154 1.52 -0.23 8.75
C HIS A 154 2.71 -0.64 7.87
N ASN A 155 3.24 0.31 7.11
CA ASN A 155 4.34 0.07 6.17
C ASN A 155 5.68 -0.23 6.86
N VAL A 156 6.56 -0.93 6.14
CA VAL A 156 8.01 -0.95 6.44
C VAL A 156 8.73 0.27 5.86
N GLU A 157 8.12 0.96 4.93
CA GLU A 157 8.50 2.14 4.16
C GLU A 157 9.58 1.86 3.11
N THR A 158 10.68 1.20 3.46
CA THR A 158 11.79 0.82 2.58
C THR A 158 12.51 -0.40 3.13
N ALA A 159 13.58 -0.85 2.44
CA ALA A 159 14.45 -1.92 2.92
C ALA A 159 15.05 -1.59 4.29
N LYS A 160 15.24 -2.61 5.12
CA LYS A 160 15.86 -2.45 6.44
C LYS A 160 17.22 -1.79 6.37
N SER A 161 18.05 -2.16 5.37
CA SER A 161 19.39 -1.60 5.18
C SER A 161 19.38 -0.10 4.82
N TYR A 162 18.33 0.38 4.14
CA TYR A 162 18.17 1.78 3.74
C TYR A 162 17.36 2.60 4.75
N TYR A 163 16.63 1.95 5.66
CA TYR A 163 15.70 2.60 6.57
C TYR A 163 16.30 3.74 7.42
N PRO A 164 17.57 3.67 7.89
CA PRO A 164 18.21 4.78 8.63
C PRO A 164 18.29 6.10 7.86
N GLU A 165 18.29 6.04 6.52
CA GLU A 165 18.25 7.23 5.65
C GLU A 165 16.84 7.85 5.60
N VAL A 166 15.81 7.08 5.92
CA VAL A 166 14.41 7.49 5.84
C VAL A 166 13.92 8.09 7.16
N SER A 167 14.25 7.47 8.29
CA SER A 167 13.85 7.96 9.61
C SER A 167 14.84 7.52 10.69
N THR A 168 15.08 8.42 11.66
CA THR A 168 15.89 8.15 12.84
C THR A 168 15.06 8.08 14.12
N THR A 169 13.90 8.71 14.16
CA THR A 169 12.98 8.71 15.31
C THR A 169 12.10 7.48 15.37
N VAL A 170 11.76 6.90 14.22
CA VAL A 170 11.03 5.63 14.11
C VAL A 170 12.01 4.53 13.76
N ARG A 171 12.06 3.45 14.55
CA ARG A 171 12.93 2.30 14.26
C ARG A 171 12.23 1.25 13.42
N TYR A 172 12.95 0.65 12.48
CA TYR A 172 12.45 -0.43 11.63
C TYR A 172 11.85 -1.60 12.44
N GLU A 173 12.54 -2.03 13.50
CA GLU A 173 12.07 -3.10 14.40
C GLU A 173 10.77 -2.73 15.13
N GLY A 174 10.51 -1.44 15.34
CA GLY A 174 9.24 -0.95 15.90
C GLY A 174 8.07 -1.21 14.94
N ARG A 175 8.30 -1.03 13.65
CA ARG A 175 7.32 -1.36 12.61
C ARG A 175 7.03 -2.85 12.56
N ILE A 176 8.05 -3.68 12.57
CA ILE A 176 7.91 -5.15 12.59
C ILE A 176 7.14 -5.62 13.83
N ARG A 177 7.43 -5.07 15.02
CA ARG A 177 6.65 -5.41 16.24
C ARG A 177 5.18 -5.03 16.10
N THR A 178 4.87 -3.91 15.48
CA THR A 178 3.48 -3.49 15.23
C THR A 178 2.78 -4.47 14.29
N ILE A 179 3.41 -4.82 13.18
CA ILE A 179 2.88 -5.79 12.22
C ILE A 179 2.60 -7.14 12.90
N GLN A 180 3.53 -7.60 13.75
CA GLN A 180 3.34 -8.84 14.50
C GLN A 180 2.18 -8.75 15.49
N ALA A 181 2.05 -7.65 16.23
CA ALA A 181 0.94 -7.46 17.16
C ALA A 181 -0.43 -7.45 16.46
N VAL A 182 -0.50 -6.88 15.25
CA VAL A 182 -1.71 -6.90 14.39
C VAL A 182 -2.05 -8.33 13.97
N ARG A 183 -1.05 -9.09 13.51
CA ARG A 183 -1.21 -10.50 13.11
C ARG A 183 -1.67 -11.37 14.27
N ASP A 184 -1.04 -11.24 15.44
CA ASP A 184 -1.35 -12.02 16.65
C ASP A 184 -2.77 -11.75 17.16
N ALA A 185 -3.31 -10.55 16.87
CA ALA A 185 -4.72 -10.24 17.15
C ALA A 185 -5.68 -10.87 16.11
N GLY A 186 -5.17 -11.51 15.05
CA GLY A 186 -5.97 -12.09 13.97
C GLY A 186 -6.62 -11.04 13.07
N LEU A 187 -5.94 -9.91 12.85
CA LEU A 187 -6.29 -8.89 11.89
C LEU A 187 -5.50 -9.10 10.58
N GLU A 188 -6.10 -8.74 9.45
CA GLU A 188 -5.39 -8.65 8.18
C GLU A 188 -4.30 -7.57 8.26
N THR A 189 -3.15 -7.83 7.65
CA THR A 189 -2.05 -6.87 7.56
C THR A 189 -1.98 -6.24 6.17
N CYS A 190 -1.77 -4.93 6.12
CA CYS A 190 -1.51 -4.16 4.91
C CYS A 190 -0.13 -3.52 5.07
N VAL A 191 0.88 -4.09 4.42
CA VAL A 191 2.29 -3.75 4.63
C VAL A 191 2.98 -3.59 3.30
N GLY A 192 3.53 -2.44 3.05
CA GLY A 192 4.28 -2.12 1.83
C GLY A 192 5.34 -1.06 2.11
N GLY A 193 5.71 -0.33 1.08
CA GLY A 193 6.72 0.71 1.15
C GLY A 193 6.54 1.78 0.08
N ILE A 194 7.58 2.59 -0.06
CA ILE A 194 7.68 3.67 -1.02
C ILE A 194 8.91 3.40 -1.89
N LEU A 195 8.73 3.39 -3.19
CA LEU A 195 9.82 3.32 -4.16
C LEU A 195 10.31 4.72 -4.52
N ASN A 196 11.57 4.82 -4.91
CA ASN A 196 12.26 6.06 -5.31
C ASN A 196 12.64 7.00 -4.14
N LEU A 197 12.80 6.47 -2.92
CA LEU A 197 13.37 7.24 -1.79
C LEU A 197 14.87 7.46 -1.93
N GLY A 198 15.56 6.74 -2.85
CA GLY A 198 16.99 6.75 -3.09
C GLY A 198 17.67 5.42 -2.79
N GLU A 199 16.87 4.43 -2.53
CA GLU A 199 17.28 3.03 -2.37
C GLU A 199 17.86 2.47 -3.68
N SER A 200 18.84 1.56 -3.57
CA SER A 200 19.40 0.84 -4.72
C SER A 200 18.48 -0.28 -5.20
N PRO A 201 18.72 -0.84 -6.43
CA PRO A 201 18.02 -2.04 -6.89
C PRO A 201 18.09 -3.21 -5.91
N GLU A 202 19.24 -3.45 -5.28
CA GLU A 202 19.44 -4.49 -4.27
C GLU A 202 18.57 -4.26 -3.04
N GLN A 203 18.42 -3.00 -2.64
CA GLN A 203 17.57 -2.61 -1.52
C GLN A 203 16.07 -2.75 -1.87
N ARG A 204 15.66 -2.48 -3.11
CA ARG A 204 14.29 -2.78 -3.58
C ARG A 204 14.00 -4.28 -3.51
N VAL A 205 14.93 -5.11 -3.96
CA VAL A 205 14.85 -6.57 -3.85
C VAL A 205 14.83 -7.00 -2.37
N GLU A 206 15.68 -6.42 -1.52
CA GLU A 206 15.67 -6.67 -0.07
C GLU A 206 14.28 -6.41 0.51
N MET A 207 13.69 -5.24 0.27
CA MET A 207 12.35 -4.88 0.75
C MET A 207 11.29 -5.87 0.25
N ALA A 208 11.31 -6.24 -1.03
CA ALA A 208 10.34 -7.17 -1.59
C ALA A 208 10.39 -8.55 -0.92
N PHE A 209 11.58 -9.08 -0.66
CA PHE A 209 11.75 -10.37 0.04
C PHE A 209 11.47 -10.27 1.54
N GLU A 210 11.70 -9.13 2.17
CA GLU A 210 11.25 -8.88 3.55
C GLU A 210 9.72 -8.89 3.64
N LEU A 211 9.04 -8.25 2.69
CA LEU A 211 7.58 -8.30 2.56
C LEU A 211 7.10 -9.73 2.31
N ALA A 212 7.79 -10.52 1.49
CA ALA A 212 7.44 -11.93 1.28
C ALA A 212 7.57 -12.76 2.58
N ALA A 213 8.59 -12.51 3.37
CA ALA A 213 8.76 -13.14 4.69
C ALA A 213 7.68 -12.70 5.70
N ILE A 214 7.27 -11.45 5.66
CA ILE A 214 6.13 -10.93 6.43
C ILE A 214 4.83 -11.58 5.97
N ASN A 215 4.66 -11.89 4.69
CA ASN A 215 3.46 -12.46 4.09
C ASN A 215 2.19 -11.66 4.42
N PRO A 216 2.09 -10.37 4.03
CA PRO A 216 0.94 -9.55 4.32
C PRO A 216 -0.25 -9.90 3.43
N THR A 217 -1.47 -9.65 3.89
CA THR A 217 -2.69 -9.78 3.09
C THR A 217 -2.70 -8.80 1.92
N SER A 218 -2.18 -7.59 2.14
CA SER A 218 -2.16 -6.53 1.11
C SER A 218 -0.83 -5.78 1.14
N VAL A 219 -0.35 -5.43 -0.06
CA VAL A 219 0.86 -4.62 -0.26
C VAL A 219 0.49 -3.34 -0.98
N PRO A 220 0.45 -2.20 -0.28
CA PRO A 220 0.35 -0.91 -0.94
C PRO A 220 1.70 -0.57 -1.59
N ILE A 221 1.66 -0.25 -2.86
CA ILE A 221 2.79 0.29 -3.62
C ILE A 221 2.62 1.81 -3.67
N ASN A 222 3.55 2.52 -3.06
CA ASN A 222 3.65 3.97 -3.17
C ASN A 222 4.88 4.30 -4.01
N LEU A 223 4.77 5.35 -4.78
CA LEU A 223 5.87 5.98 -5.50
C LEU A 223 6.12 7.34 -4.85
N LEU A 224 7.38 7.70 -4.61
CA LEU A 224 7.67 8.98 -3.98
C LEU A 224 7.05 10.12 -4.81
N ASN A 225 6.23 10.95 -4.18
CA ASN A 225 5.83 12.25 -4.71
C ASN A 225 6.62 13.32 -3.94
N PRO A 226 7.73 13.83 -4.48
CA PRO A 226 8.60 14.76 -3.79
C PRO A 226 7.83 16.02 -3.35
N ARG A 227 7.94 16.37 -2.09
CA ARG A 227 7.27 17.56 -1.54
C ARG A 227 8.33 18.57 -1.11
N PRO A 228 8.35 19.77 -1.70
CA PRO A 228 9.27 20.83 -1.27
C PRO A 228 9.23 21.02 0.25
N GLY A 229 10.39 21.20 0.84
CA GLY A 229 10.53 21.33 2.30
C GLY A 229 10.63 20.01 3.06
N THR A 230 10.52 18.85 2.41
CA THR A 230 10.86 17.53 3.01
C THR A 230 12.30 17.14 2.66
N LYS A 231 12.89 16.17 3.40
CA LYS A 231 14.26 15.67 3.12
C LYS A 231 14.42 15.15 1.68
N PHE A 232 13.36 14.56 1.10
CA PHE A 232 13.38 14.01 -0.27
C PHE A 232 12.65 14.91 -1.27
N GLY A 233 12.41 16.18 -0.92
CA GLY A 233 11.61 17.12 -1.71
C GLY A 233 12.25 17.57 -3.03
N ASP A 234 13.56 17.44 -3.17
CA ASP A 234 14.32 17.82 -4.37
C ASP A 234 14.62 16.65 -5.32
N ARG A 235 14.03 15.47 -5.04
CA ARG A 235 14.17 14.31 -5.93
C ARG A 235 13.28 14.44 -7.15
N ASP A 236 13.72 13.84 -8.25
CA ASP A 236 12.87 13.65 -9.42
C ASP A 236 11.83 12.57 -9.17
N HIS A 237 10.72 12.63 -9.91
CA HIS A 237 9.77 11.52 -9.99
C HIS A 237 10.46 10.28 -10.59
N MET A 238 9.97 9.12 -10.23
CA MET A 238 10.44 7.86 -10.80
C MET A 238 10.06 7.78 -12.28
N ASP A 239 10.97 7.26 -13.11
CA ASP A 239 10.63 6.98 -14.50
C ASP A 239 9.45 6.01 -14.57
N PRO A 240 8.42 6.25 -15.41
CA PRO A 240 7.21 5.44 -15.45
C PRO A 240 7.47 3.97 -15.80
N TRP A 241 8.41 3.67 -16.72
CA TRP A 241 8.77 2.31 -17.09
C TRP A 241 9.52 1.60 -15.98
N GLU A 242 10.38 2.33 -15.27
CA GLU A 242 11.06 1.83 -14.07
C GLU A 242 10.03 1.46 -12.98
N ALA A 243 9.01 2.30 -12.76
CA ALA A 243 7.95 2.03 -11.80
C ALA A 243 7.14 0.77 -12.18
N VAL A 244 6.74 0.65 -13.44
CA VAL A 244 6.02 -0.53 -13.98
C VAL A 244 6.85 -1.79 -13.82
N LYS A 245 8.12 -1.76 -14.18
CA LYS A 245 9.08 -2.86 -14.03
C LYS A 245 9.13 -3.38 -12.58
N TRP A 246 9.32 -2.48 -11.61
CA TRP A 246 9.39 -2.88 -10.21
C TRP A 246 8.06 -3.39 -9.66
N ILE A 247 6.92 -2.87 -10.10
CA ILE A 247 5.60 -3.41 -9.74
C ILE A 247 5.50 -4.88 -10.20
N ALA A 248 5.92 -5.18 -11.46
CA ALA A 248 5.90 -6.54 -11.99
C ALA A 248 6.84 -7.48 -11.23
N ILE A 249 8.08 -7.04 -10.91
CA ILE A 249 9.03 -7.81 -10.09
C ILE A 249 8.42 -8.12 -8.70
N PHE A 250 7.84 -7.12 -8.04
CA PHE A 250 7.18 -7.31 -6.75
C PHE A 250 6.04 -8.33 -6.85
N ARG A 251 5.23 -8.32 -7.94
CA ARG A 251 4.18 -9.31 -8.16
C ARG A 251 4.73 -10.73 -8.23
N LEU A 252 5.86 -10.96 -8.89
CA LEU A 252 6.50 -12.26 -8.96
C LEU A 252 7.08 -12.71 -7.61
N ILE A 253 7.51 -11.78 -6.77
CA ILE A 253 8.03 -12.09 -5.41
C ILE A 253 6.87 -12.30 -4.41
N LEU A 254 5.73 -11.65 -4.61
CA LEU A 254 4.58 -11.63 -3.69
C LEU A 254 3.29 -12.09 -4.41
N PRO A 255 3.26 -13.31 -4.97
CA PRO A 255 2.17 -13.75 -5.84
C PRO A 255 0.80 -13.80 -5.16
N ALA A 256 0.75 -13.98 -3.83
CA ALA A 256 -0.48 -14.13 -3.06
C ALA A 256 -1.03 -12.82 -2.47
N ALA A 257 -0.26 -11.73 -2.46
CA ALA A 257 -0.68 -10.48 -1.83
C ALA A 257 -1.60 -9.65 -2.75
N LEU A 258 -2.59 -8.98 -2.17
CA LEU A 258 -3.38 -7.97 -2.86
C LEU A 258 -2.53 -6.70 -3.04
N PHE A 259 -2.20 -6.36 -4.28
CA PHE A 259 -1.44 -5.14 -4.57
C PHE A 259 -2.36 -3.96 -4.78
N ARG A 260 -2.07 -2.86 -4.10
CA ARG A 260 -2.80 -1.61 -4.24
C ARG A 260 -1.85 -0.50 -4.67
N LEU A 261 -2.22 0.18 -5.76
CA LEU A 261 -1.51 1.38 -6.21
C LEU A 261 -2.02 2.57 -5.39
N CYS A 262 -1.09 3.27 -4.75
CA CYS A 262 -1.39 4.29 -3.75
C CYS A 262 -0.76 5.65 -4.09
N GLY A 263 -0.08 6.29 -3.15
CA GLY A 263 0.45 7.63 -3.30
C GLY A 263 1.49 7.76 -4.43
N GLY A 264 1.52 8.94 -5.05
CA GLY A 264 2.48 9.30 -6.11
C GLY A 264 2.26 8.67 -7.48
N ARG A 265 1.19 7.90 -7.66
CA ARG A 265 0.93 7.17 -8.91
C ARG A 265 0.66 8.06 -10.10
N VAL A 266 -0.02 9.18 -9.88
CA VAL A 266 -0.38 10.11 -10.95
C VAL A 266 0.87 10.74 -11.55
N GLU A 267 1.73 11.25 -10.69
CA GLU A 267 2.92 11.99 -11.07
C GLU A 267 4.03 11.07 -11.63
N ASN A 268 4.14 9.85 -11.12
CA ASN A 268 5.21 8.92 -11.53
C ASN A 268 4.82 8.01 -12.69
N LEU A 269 3.54 7.70 -12.89
CA LEU A 269 3.11 6.77 -13.93
C LEU A 269 2.46 7.46 -15.13
N GLY A 270 1.84 8.63 -14.93
CA GLY A 270 1.14 9.31 -16.01
C GLY A 270 0.21 8.37 -16.79
N ASP A 271 0.42 8.30 -18.11
CA ASP A 271 -0.35 7.45 -19.01
C ASP A 271 -0.05 5.95 -18.89
N LEU A 272 1.00 5.54 -18.16
CA LEU A 272 1.33 4.13 -17.93
C LEU A 272 0.57 3.51 -16.74
N GLN A 273 -0.37 4.21 -16.10
CA GLN A 273 -1.17 3.62 -15.02
C GLN A 273 -1.90 2.33 -15.44
N PRO A 274 -2.50 2.19 -16.64
CA PRO A 274 -3.07 0.91 -17.09
C PRO A 274 -2.04 -0.21 -17.20
N LEU A 275 -0.82 0.10 -17.65
CA LEU A 275 0.26 -0.88 -17.72
C LEU A 275 0.72 -1.31 -16.31
N ALA A 276 0.76 -0.39 -15.34
CA ALA A 276 1.04 -0.71 -13.95
C ALA A 276 -0.04 -1.63 -13.34
N VAL A 277 -1.32 -1.44 -13.72
CA VAL A 277 -2.39 -2.39 -13.32
C VAL A 277 -2.12 -3.77 -13.92
N LYS A 278 -1.76 -3.85 -15.20
CA LYS A 278 -1.38 -5.10 -15.86
C LYS A 278 -0.13 -5.73 -15.22
N ALA A 279 0.82 -4.93 -14.72
CA ALA A 279 1.99 -5.40 -13.97
C ALA A 279 1.68 -6.08 -12.63
N GLY A 280 0.40 -6.17 -12.24
CA GLY A 280 -0.03 -6.97 -11.11
C GLY A 280 -0.84 -6.27 -10.03
N ILE A 281 -1.31 -5.05 -10.26
CA ILE A 281 -2.14 -4.32 -9.32
C ILE A 281 -3.56 -4.90 -9.27
N ASN A 282 -4.11 -5.10 -8.07
CA ASN A 282 -5.47 -5.59 -7.82
C ASN A 282 -6.43 -4.50 -7.37
N GLY A 283 -5.94 -3.33 -7.02
CA GLY A 283 -6.78 -2.25 -6.50
C GLY A 283 -6.06 -0.92 -6.49
N VAL A 284 -6.82 0.13 -6.28
CA VAL A 284 -6.30 1.49 -6.20
C VAL A 284 -6.83 2.20 -4.96
N MET A 285 -6.07 3.17 -4.51
CA MET A 285 -6.53 4.15 -3.55
C MET A 285 -7.34 5.21 -4.31
N MET A 286 -8.63 5.34 -3.96
CA MET A 286 -9.57 6.28 -4.60
C MET A 286 -9.68 7.58 -3.84
N GLY A 287 -10.00 8.65 -4.56
CA GLY A 287 -10.40 9.94 -3.99
C GLY A 287 -9.22 10.84 -3.62
N ASN A 288 -9.55 12.08 -3.26
CA ASN A 288 -8.58 13.12 -2.90
C ASN A 288 -8.43 13.21 -1.37
N PHE A 289 -7.66 12.34 -0.78
CA PHE A 289 -7.67 12.08 0.67
C PHE A 289 -6.31 12.18 1.36
N LEU A 290 -5.25 12.34 0.60
CA LEU A 290 -3.92 12.52 1.17
C LEU A 290 -3.56 14.01 1.20
N THR A 291 -2.62 14.35 2.05
CA THR A 291 -1.94 15.66 2.10
C THR A 291 -1.17 15.99 0.82
N THR A 292 -1.21 15.11 -0.17
CA THR A 292 -0.65 15.30 -1.50
C THR A 292 -1.71 15.87 -2.44
N LEU A 293 -1.35 16.93 -3.16
CA LEU A 293 -2.18 17.51 -4.20
C LEU A 293 -2.34 16.51 -5.35
N GLY A 294 -3.56 16.35 -5.83
CA GLY A 294 -3.86 15.59 -7.05
C GLY A 294 -4.18 14.11 -6.77
N SER A 295 -5.44 13.80 -6.76
CA SER A 295 -5.95 12.47 -7.03
C SER A 295 -6.78 12.53 -8.30
N THR A 296 -6.81 11.43 -9.02
CA THR A 296 -7.71 11.29 -10.15
C THR A 296 -9.16 11.20 -9.65
N PRO A 297 -10.14 11.71 -10.41
CA PRO A 297 -11.54 11.40 -10.15
C PRO A 297 -11.76 9.88 -10.08
N ALA A 298 -12.71 9.43 -9.25
CA ALA A 298 -13.01 8.00 -9.09
C ALA A 298 -13.36 7.30 -10.42
N GLU A 299 -13.91 8.06 -11.39
CA GLU A 299 -14.20 7.57 -12.74
C GLU A 299 -12.93 7.25 -13.54
N ASP A 300 -11.86 8.03 -13.38
CA ASP A 300 -10.57 7.79 -14.02
C ASP A 300 -9.87 6.57 -13.42
N ASP A 301 -9.98 6.38 -12.11
CA ASP A 301 -9.49 5.21 -11.41
C ASP A 301 -10.19 3.94 -11.89
N ALA A 302 -11.51 3.99 -12.00
CA ALA A 302 -12.32 2.89 -12.54
C ALA A 302 -12.02 2.63 -14.02
N ARG A 303 -11.74 3.68 -14.80
CA ARG A 303 -11.35 3.55 -16.21
C ARG A 303 -9.98 2.90 -16.35
N ALA A 304 -8.97 3.30 -15.56
CA ALA A 304 -7.64 2.71 -15.56
C ALA A 304 -7.68 1.21 -15.24
N LEU A 305 -8.52 0.80 -14.29
CA LEU A 305 -8.73 -0.61 -13.95
C LEU A 305 -9.43 -1.38 -15.09
N ARG A 306 -10.46 -0.78 -15.72
CA ARG A 306 -11.17 -1.41 -16.85
C ARG A 306 -10.36 -1.49 -18.14
N SER A 307 -9.52 -0.50 -18.43
CA SER A 307 -8.66 -0.52 -19.62
C SER A 307 -7.55 -1.56 -19.56
N ALA A 308 -7.27 -2.10 -18.37
CA ALA A 308 -6.40 -3.25 -18.19
C ALA A 308 -7.12 -4.60 -18.46
N ASP A 309 -8.45 -4.59 -18.61
CA ASP A 309 -9.23 -5.78 -18.97
C ASP A 309 -8.90 -6.23 -20.41
N HIS A 310 -7.91 -7.13 -20.51
CA HIS A 310 -7.74 -7.92 -21.72
C HIS A 310 -8.65 -9.15 -21.67
N PRO A 311 -9.26 -9.53 -22.80
CA PRO A 311 -9.96 -10.80 -22.88
C PRO A 311 -8.98 -11.91 -22.47
N HIS A 312 -9.43 -12.83 -21.63
CA HIS A 312 -8.70 -13.96 -21.06
C HIS A 312 -7.64 -14.54 -22.03
N ALA A 313 -6.39 -14.08 -21.90
CA ALA A 313 -5.29 -14.89 -22.37
C ALA A 313 -5.26 -16.13 -21.46
N ALA A 314 -5.37 -17.31 -22.03
CA ALA A 314 -5.30 -18.54 -21.26
C ALA A 314 -4.01 -18.53 -20.43
N VAL A 315 -4.13 -18.75 -19.12
CA VAL A 315 -2.96 -18.89 -18.23
C VAL A 315 -2.13 -20.06 -18.76
N GLU A 316 -0.83 -19.87 -18.91
CA GLU A 316 0.03 -20.95 -19.38
C GLU A 316 -0.08 -22.17 -18.45
N PRO A 317 -0.26 -23.39 -19.00
CA PRO A 317 -0.48 -24.59 -18.19
C PRO A 317 0.59 -24.84 -17.13
N GLU A 318 1.86 -24.57 -17.46
CA GLU A 318 3.01 -24.74 -16.56
C GLU A 318 2.93 -23.79 -15.33
N LEU A 319 2.41 -22.57 -15.50
CA LEU A 319 2.21 -21.64 -14.40
C LEU A 319 1.00 -22.05 -13.54
N LEU A 320 -0.03 -22.61 -14.17
CA LEU A 320 -1.19 -23.12 -13.44
C LEU A 320 -0.80 -24.30 -12.56
N GLU A 321 -0.05 -25.28 -13.09
CA GLU A 321 0.47 -26.42 -12.32
C GLU A 321 1.37 -25.98 -11.17
N LEU A 322 2.22 -24.95 -11.38
CA LEU A 322 3.07 -24.40 -10.33
C LEU A 322 2.23 -23.75 -9.21
N LEU A 323 1.19 -23.04 -9.56
CA LEU A 323 0.29 -22.39 -8.61
C LEU A 323 -0.59 -23.41 -7.85
N GLU A 324 -1.06 -24.46 -8.53
CA GLU A 324 -1.83 -25.56 -7.93
C GLU A 324 -0.95 -26.39 -6.99
N ALA A 325 0.27 -26.74 -7.39
CA ALA A 325 1.22 -27.46 -6.53
C ALA A 325 1.59 -26.66 -5.25
N LEU A 326 1.58 -25.33 -5.29
CA LEU A 326 1.81 -24.48 -4.14
C LEU A 326 0.58 -24.38 -3.21
N VAL A 327 -0.63 -24.61 -3.73
CA VAL A 327 -1.87 -24.67 -2.95
C VAL A 327 -1.96 -26.01 -2.20
N ASP A 328 -1.61 -27.12 -2.86
CA ASP A 328 -1.66 -28.48 -2.27
C ASP A 328 -0.63 -28.71 -1.14
N LEU A 329 0.42 -27.89 -1.07
CA LEU A 329 1.41 -27.92 0.02
C LEU A 329 0.92 -27.24 1.31
N GLY A 330 -0.35 -26.92 1.44
CA GLY A 330 -0.97 -26.47 2.70
C GLY A 330 -0.56 -25.07 3.15
N HIS A 331 -0.18 -24.20 2.25
CA HIS A 331 0.21 -22.80 2.50
C HIS A 331 -0.92 -21.83 2.12
N VAL A 332 -2.18 -22.23 2.35
CA VAL A 332 -3.37 -21.37 2.24
C VAL A 332 -3.79 -20.86 3.60
#